data_8d9e54d144f25b2be8c9be9df4ddb675
#
_entry.id   8d9e54d144f25b2be8c9be9df4ddb675
#
_cell.length_a   1.000
_cell.length_b   1.000
_cell.length_c   1.000
_cell.angle_alpha   90.00
_cell.angle_beta   90.00
_cell.angle_gamma   90.00
#
_symmetry.space_group_name_H-M   'P 1'
#
loop_
_entity.id
_entity.type
_entity.pdbx_description
1 polymer ?
#
loop_
_entity_poly.entity_id
_entity_poly.type
_entity_poly.pdbx_seq_one_letter_code
_entity_poly.pdbx_strand_id
1 'polypeptide(L)'
;MKKNLKKIYRIIVKKNFDIIYGKLILASEVFFKNNVLVKKVFFSNNKGRSYNVYIVDNCRVYSDNSENVAVIKNKYLLPKISIQLGKNQLIEASNNNILKTGTRKLIQKKVKGNVLCLIQGISAINNYGHWILDILPKLCVAEKYKDLNDFDAIYLPNIKKKFQIDSLSYFGINPNKFIDGSAIRHIYAEKLTIPQHPYWKINKGQLDTVANIDPDIINLLKQKFMNIQNVTKAKRIFIDRSDSNFFHNQIINY
;
A
#
# COMPACT_ATOMS: atom_id res chain seq x y z
N MET A 1 15.36 27.51 -19.15
CA MET A 1 13.98 27.51 -19.66
C MET A 1 13.14 26.33 -19.09
N LYS A 2 13.51 25.06 -19.25
CA LYS A 2 12.71 23.88 -18.78
C LYS A 2 12.41 23.86 -17.27
N LYS A 3 13.32 24.33 -16.39
CA LYS A 3 13.07 24.39 -14.92
C LYS A 3 11.99 25.37 -14.52
N ASN A 4 11.93 26.53 -15.16
CA ASN A 4 10.92 27.56 -14.87
C ASN A 4 9.53 27.12 -15.33
N LEU A 5 9.41 26.48 -16.49
CA LEU A 5 8.15 25.93 -16.98
C LEU A 5 7.59 24.85 -16.02
N LYS A 6 8.46 23.97 -15.50
CA LYS A 6 8.03 22.97 -14.49
C LYS A 6 7.55 23.63 -13.18
N LYS A 7 8.17 24.74 -12.77
CA LYS A 7 7.75 25.48 -11.56
C LYS A 7 6.37 26.11 -11.76
N ILE A 8 6.17 26.81 -12.87
CA ILE A 8 4.87 27.41 -13.23
C ILE A 8 3.78 26.34 -13.30
N TYR A 9 4.05 25.24 -13.99
CA TYR A 9 3.10 24.14 -14.10
C TYR A 9 2.68 23.60 -12.73
N ARG A 10 3.63 23.39 -11.80
CA ARG A 10 3.32 22.92 -10.43
C ARG A 10 2.45 23.90 -9.66
N ILE A 11 2.66 25.22 -9.82
CA ILE A 11 1.85 26.25 -9.21
C ILE A 11 0.41 26.19 -9.73
N ILE A 12 0.23 26.04 -11.04
CA ILE A 12 -1.10 25.92 -11.66
C ILE A 12 -1.82 24.66 -11.15
N VAL A 13 -1.13 23.53 -11.13
CA VAL A 13 -1.68 22.26 -10.61
C VAL A 13 -2.12 22.41 -9.15
N LYS A 14 -1.27 23.01 -8.32
CA LYS A 14 -1.59 23.26 -6.91
C LYS A 14 -2.79 24.18 -6.75
N LYS A 15 -2.84 25.28 -7.49
CA LYS A 15 -3.95 26.23 -7.47
C LYS A 15 -5.27 25.57 -7.85
N ASN A 16 -5.31 24.81 -8.93
CA ASN A 16 -6.50 24.08 -9.37
C ASN A 16 -6.94 23.04 -8.33
N PHE A 17 -5.99 22.34 -7.75
CA PHE A 17 -6.29 21.38 -6.68
C PHE A 17 -6.90 22.07 -5.46
N ASP A 18 -6.33 23.21 -5.03
CA ASP A 18 -6.81 23.97 -3.88
C ASP A 18 -8.18 24.62 -4.11
N ILE A 19 -8.50 24.99 -5.34
CA ILE A 19 -9.83 25.49 -5.70
C ILE A 19 -10.89 24.40 -5.52
N ILE A 20 -10.59 23.16 -5.95
CA ILE A 20 -11.55 22.07 -5.94
C ILE A 20 -11.71 21.44 -4.55
N TYR A 21 -10.60 21.27 -3.82
CA TYR A 21 -10.56 20.47 -2.59
C TYR A 21 -10.22 21.28 -1.34
N GLY A 22 -9.96 22.57 -1.48
CA GLY A 22 -9.44 23.42 -0.42
C GLY A 22 -7.94 23.18 -0.17
N LYS A 23 -7.30 24.15 0.48
CA LYS A 23 -5.91 24.04 0.91
C LYS A 23 -5.78 22.92 1.96
N LEU A 24 -5.00 21.88 1.62
CA LEU A 24 -4.73 20.79 2.57
C LEU A 24 -3.82 21.27 3.70
N ILE A 25 -4.09 20.76 4.89
CA ILE A 25 -3.28 20.94 6.09
C ILE A 25 -2.99 19.59 6.74
N LEU A 26 -1.93 19.50 7.50
CA LEU A 26 -1.60 18.31 8.26
C LEU A 26 -2.59 18.19 9.44
N ALA A 27 -3.14 17.00 9.64
CA ALA A 27 -3.99 16.73 10.79
C ALA A 27 -3.18 16.74 12.09
N SER A 28 -3.74 17.37 13.12
CA SER A 28 -3.22 17.23 14.49
C SER A 28 -3.45 15.82 15.03
N GLU A 29 -2.72 15.46 16.08
CA GLU A 29 -2.92 14.16 16.74
C GLU A 29 -4.35 14.01 17.30
N VAL A 30 -4.93 15.08 17.81
CA VAL A 30 -6.32 15.11 18.30
C VAL A 30 -7.30 14.86 17.16
N PHE A 31 -7.10 15.55 16.01
CA PHE A 31 -7.95 15.32 14.84
C PHE A 31 -7.83 13.86 14.37
N PHE A 32 -6.61 13.31 14.31
CA PHE A 32 -6.39 11.92 13.92
C PHE A 32 -7.15 10.96 14.84
N LYS A 33 -7.00 11.07 16.17
CA LYS A 33 -7.67 10.20 17.13
C LYS A 33 -9.19 10.26 17.03
N ASN A 34 -9.77 11.43 16.76
CA ASN A 34 -11.22 11.61 16.67
C ASN A 34 -11.81 11.13 15.31
N ASN A 35 -10.99 10.96 14.28
CA ASN A 35 -11.47 10.65 12.92
C ASN A 35 -10.95 9.30 12.37
N VAL A 36 -10.06 8.63 13.09
CA VAL A 36 -9.49 7.34 12.70
C VAL A 36 -9.71 6.34 13.80
N LEU A 37 -10.57 5.37 13.53
CA LEU A 37 -10.73 4.22 14.43
C LEU A 37 -9.54 3.28 14.22
N VAL A 38 -8.89 2.90 15.32
CA VAL A 38 -7.76 1.96 15.29
C VAL A 38 -8.18 0.67 15.99
N LYS A 39 -8.13 -0.43 15.24
CA LYS A 39 -8.31 -1.79 15.76
C LYS A 39 -6.97 -2.51 15.80
N LYS A 40 -6.77 -3.36 16.80
CA LYS A 40 -5.60 -4.23 16.88
C LYS A 40 -5.97 -5.66 16.50
N VAL A 41 -5.15 -6.30 15.69
CA VAL A 41 -5.26 -7.72 15.37
C VAL A 41 -4.01 -8.44 15.86
N PHE A 42 -4.21 -9.66 16.38
CA PHE A 42 -3.17 -10.48 16.99
C PHE A 42 -3.03 -11.77 16.18
N PHE A 43 -1.80 -12.19 15.90
CA PHE A 43 -1.52 -13.40 15.12
C PHE A 43 -1.29 -14.62 16.00
N SER A 44 -0.55 -14.49 17.10
CA SER A 44 -0.36 -15.61 18.02
C SER A 44 -0.92 -15.29 19.43
N ASN A 45 -1.39 -16.34 20.11
CA ASN A 45 -1.92 -16.23 21.46
C ASN A 45 -0.83 -15.98 22.53
N ASN A 46 0.47 -16.13 22.17
CA ASN A 46 1.52 -16.24 23.19
C ASN A 46 2.66 -15.22 23.15
N LYS A 47 2.73 -14.29 22.18
CA LYS A 47 3.86 -13.34 22.13
C LYS A 47 3.51 -11.91 21.70
N GLY A 48 2.28 -11.48 21.86
CA GLY A 48 1.96 -10.05 21.86
C GLY A 48 2.24 -9.27 20.58
N ARG A 49 2.53 -9.90 19.43
CA ARG A 49 2.62 -9.18 18.16
C ARG A 49 1.23 -8.80 17.72
N SER A 50 1.00 -7.51 17.66
CA SER A 50 -0.25 -6.95 17.17
C SER A 50 0.00 -5.94 16.07
N TYR A 51 -0.92 -5.86 15.12
CA TYR A 51 -0.89 -4.91 14.04
C TYR A 51 -2.13 -4.04 14.08
N ASN A 52 -1.96 -2.76 13.77
CA ASN A 52 -3.07 -1.84 13.71
C ASN A 52 -3.79 -1.98 12.37
N VAL A 53 -5.10 -1.89 12.42
CA VAL A 53 -5.97 -1.67 11.26
C VAL A 53 -6.66 -0.34 11.47
N TYR A 54 -6.41 0.59 10.57
CA TYR A 54 -6.95 1.94 10.60
C TYR A 54 -8.21 2.01 9.77
N ILE A 55 -9.27 2.61 10.32
CA ILE A 55 -10.56 2.74 9.65
C ILE A 55 -10.92 4.21 9.62
N VAL A 56 -11.25 4.71 8.44
CA VAL A 56 -11.57 6.12 8.20
C VAL A 56 -12.83 6.20 7.35
N ASP A 57 -13.87 6.85 7.87
CA ASP A 57 -15.09 7.10 7.11
C ASP A 57 -14.97 8.36 6.25
N ASN A 58 -15.58 8.33 5.06
CA ASN A 58 -15.71 9.48 4.16
C ASN A 58 -14.37 10.19 3.91
N CYS A 59 -13.44 9.50 3.29
CA CYS A 59 -12.12 10.02 3.04
C CYS A 59 -11.67 9.84 1.58
N ARG A 60 -10.67 10.62 1.19
CA ARG A 60 -10.01 10.52 -0.11
C ARG A 60 -8.66 9.82 0.03
N VAL A 61 -8.31 9.00 -0.94
CA VAL A 61 -6.97 8.43 -1.06
C VAL A 61 -6.40 8.85 -2.40
N TYR A 62 -5.21 9.40 -2.36
CA TYR A 62 -4.42 9.70 -3.54
C TYR A 62 -3.09 8.95 -3.49
N SER A 63 -2.69 8.39 -4.63
CA SER A 63 -1.36 7.81 -4.81
C SER A 63 -0.66 8.40 -6.03
N ASP A 64 0.67 8.47 -5.98
CA ASP A 64 1.50 8.86 -7.12
C ASP A 64 2.09 7.64 -7.86
N ASN A 65 2.99 7.90 -8.81
CA ASN A 65 3.65 6.83 -9.58
C ASN A 65 4.62 5.98 -8.76
N SER A 66 5.05 6.48 -7.61
CA SER A 66 5.92 5.78 -6.65
C SER A 66 5.11 5.15 -5.51
N GLU A 67 3.78 5.11 -5.65
CA GLU A 67 2.84 4.59 -4.64
C GLU A 67 2.91 5.30 -3.30
N ASN A 68 3.45 6.52 -3.27
CA ASN A 68 3.31 7.37 -2.11
C ASN A 68 1.83 7.69 -1.89
N VAL A 69 1.38 7.53 -0.66
CA VAL A 69 -0.04 7.61 -0.32
C VAL A 69 -0.33 8.88 0.46
N ALA A 70 -1.43 9.51 0.12
CA ALA A 70 -2.04 10.56 0.91
C ALA A 70 -3.50 10.17 1.23
N VAL A 71 -3.80 9.97 2.50
CA VAL A 71 -5.15 9.76 3.02
C VAL A 71 -5.65 11.06 3.61
N ILE A 72 -6.78 11.54 3.10
CA ILE A 72 -7.29 12.89 3.35
C ILE A 72 -8.73 12.79 3.85
N LYS A 73 -8.96 13.28 5.06
CA LYS A 73 -10.30 13.46 5.64
C LYS A 73 -10.65 14.94 5.61
N ASN A 74 -11.71 15.32 4.87
CA ASN A 74 -12.04 16.71 4.58
C ASN A 74 -10.85 17.43 3.92
N LYS A 75 -10.21 18.40 4.60
CA LYS A 75 -8.98 19.08 4.18
C LYS A 75 -7.73 18.64 4.94
N TYR A 76 -7.84 17.61 5.80
CA TYR A 76 -6.75 17.18 6.67
C TYR A 76 -6.05 15.95 6.12
N LEU A 77 -4.74 16.04 5.90
CA LEU A 77 -3.88 14.91 5.61
C LEU A 77 -3.64 14.11 6.90
N LEU A 78 -3.94 12.82 6.90
CA LEU A 78 -3.81 11.93 8.06
C LEU A 78 -2.38 11.35 8.13
N PRO A 79 -1.51 11.80 9.05
CA PRO A 79 -0.06 11.55 8.96
C PRO A 79 0.33 10.09 9.09
N LYS A 80 -0.26 9.33 10.03
CA LYS A 80 0.17 7.95 10.32
C LYS A 80 -0.15 6.94 9.22
N ILE A 81 -1.03 7.30 8.30
CA ILE A 81 -1.49 6.44 7.20
C ILE A 81 -1.24 7.04 5.82
N SER A 82 -0.61 8.23 5.77
CA SER A 82 -0.17 8.89 4.54
C SER A 82 1.33 8.71 4.38
N ILE A 83 1.72 7.55 3.84
CA ILE A 83 3.12 7.14 3.75
C ILE A 83 3.74 7.67 2.47
N GLN A 84 4.89 8.31 2.59
CA GLN A 84 5.74 8.72 1.49
C GLN A 84 7.18 8.33 1.79
N LEU A 85 7.82 7.70 0.81
CA LEU A 85 9.21 7.27 0.92
C LEU A 85 10.13 8.19 0.10
N GLY A 86 11.24 8.56 0.69
CA GLY A 86 12.40 9.11 0.01
C GLY A 86 13.50 8.06 -0.08
N LYS A 87 14.69 8.46 -0.49
CA LYS A 87 15.85 7.57 -0.59
C LYS A 87 16.10 6.82 0.73
N ASN A 88 15.48 5.65 0.90
CA ASN A 88 15.53 4.78 2.09
C ASN A 88 15.10 5.42 3.42
N GLN A 89 14.34 6.50 3.37
CA GLN A 89 13.84 7.19 4.56
C GLN A 89 12.35 7.50 4.43
N LEU A 90 11.66 7.42 5.55
CA LEU A 90 10.30 7.90 5.63
C LEU A 90 10.31 9.45 5.57
N ILE A 91 9.58 10.00 4.62
CA ILE A 91 9.38 11.45 4.56
C ILE A 91 8.31 11.80 5.59
N GLU A 92 8.63 12.74 6.46
CA GLU A 92 7.66 13.28 7.41
C GLU A 92 6.37 13.72 6.70
N ALA A 93 5.23 13.45 7.31
CA ALA A 93 3.94 13.76 6.72
C ALA A 93 3.76 15.26 6.40
N SER A 94 4.38 16.15 7.17
CA SER A 94 4.46 17.60 6.91
C SER A 94 5.12 17.93 5.57
N ASN A 95 5.99 17.06 5.09
CA ASN A 95 6.70 17.17 3.82
C ASN A 95 6.04 16.37 2.68
N ASN A 96 4.88 15.77 2.91
CA ASN A 96 4.17 15.03 1.88
C ASN A 96 3.93 15.89 0.63
N ASN A 97 4.22 15.33 -0.54
CA ASN A 97 4.15 16.06 -1.81
C ASN A 97 2.75 16.62 -2.10
N ILE A 98 1.69 15.94 -1.64
CA ILE A 98 0.32 16.40 -1.86
C ILE A 98 0.05 17.76 -1.21
N LEU A 99 0.67 18.04 -0.06
CA LEU A 99 0.56 19.33 0.63
C LEU A 99 1.22 20.45 -0.17
N LYS A 100 2.36 20.14 -0.83
CA LYS A 100 3.18 21.12 -1.54
C LYS A 100 2.73 21.37 -2.97
N THR A 101 2.35 20.30 -3.68
CA THR A 101 2.10 20.36 -5.12
C THR A 101 0.68 20.00 -5.52
N GLY A 102 -0.15 19.53 -4.58
CA GLY A 102 -1.46 18.95 -4.92
C GLY A 102 -1.33 17.76 -5.88
N THR A 103 -2.36 17.49 -6.64
CA THR A 103 -2.33 16.52 -7.74
C THR A 103 -3.07 17.01 -8.96
N ARG A 104 -2.60 16.62 -10.15
CA ARG A 104 -3.32 16.80 -11.41
C ARG A 104 -4.45 15.77 -11.62
N LYS A 105 -4.51 14.73 -10.77
CA LYS A 105 -5.59 13.73 -10.80
C LYS A 105 -6.77 14.27 -10.00
N LEU A 106 -7.42 15.30 -10.53
CA LEU A 106 -8.50 16.03 -9.86
C LEU A 106 -9.78 15.20 -9.77
N ILE A 107 -10.08 14.39 -10.82
CA ILE A 107 -11.27 13.54 -10.80
C ILE A 107 -11.01 12.35 -9.88
N GLN A 108 -11.88 12.18 -8.90
CA GLN A 108 -11.87 11.04 -7.99
C GLN A 108 -12.91 9.99 -8.40
N LYS A 109 -12.56 8.71 -8.32
CA LYS A 109 -13.54 7.64 -8.40
C LYS A 109 -14.21 7.50 -7.02
N LYS A 110 -15.52 7.66 -6.98
CA LYS A 110 -16.31 7.37 -5.76
C LYS A 110 -16.49 5.87 -5.64
N VAL A 111 -16.19 5.33 -4.47
CA VAL A 111 -16.35 3.91 -4.13
C VAL A 111 -17.25 3.82 -2.90
N LYS A 112 -18.40 3.16 -3.07
CA LYS A 112 -19.34 2.91 -1.98
C LYS A 112 -18.85 1.78 -1.09
N GLY A 113 -19.34 1.78 0.14
CA GLY A 113 -19.04 0.74 1.11
C GLY A 113 -17.61 0.78 1.66
N ASN A 114 -17.12 -0.37 2.07
CA ASN A 114 -15.82 -0.52 2.74
C ASN A 114 -14.71 -0.91 1.77
N VAL A 115 -13.72 -0.04 1.61
CA VAL A 115 -12.58 -0.23 0.71
C VAL A 115 -11.36 -0.67 1.52
N LEU A 116 -10.81 -1.85 1.22
CA LEU A 116 -9.51 -2.27 1.71
C LEU A 116 -8.41 -1.60 0.90
N CYS A 117 -7.59 -0.77 1.54
CA CYS A 117 -6.48 -0.08 0.88
C CYS A 117 -5.15 -0.76 1.18
N LEU A 118 -4.54 -1.35 0.17
CA LEU A 118 -3.24 -2.01 0.26
C LEU A 118 -2.08 -1.17 -0.28
N ILE A 119 -2.38 -0.02 -0.90
CA ILE A 119 -1.36 0.93 -1.35
C ILE A 119 -0.78 1.62 -0.14
N GLN A 120 0.51 1.45 0.08
CA GLN A 120 1.18 2.04 1.24
C GLN A 120 2.68 2.18 1.01
N GLY A 121 3.06 3.13 0.18
CA GLY A 121 4.37 3.78 0.24
C GLY A 121 5.59 3.02 -0.27
N ILE A 122 5.48 1.81 -0.81
CA ILE A 122 6.59 1.14 -1.50
C ILE A 122 6.09 0.57 -2.82
N SER A 123 6.94 0.67 -3.84
CA SER A 123 6.61 0.28 -5.20
C SER A 123 6.48 -1.24 -5.35
N ALA A 124 5.25 -1.74 -5.28
CA ALA A 124 4.91 -3.11 -5.65
C ALA A 124 4.43 -3.22 -7.11
N ILE A 125 4.43 -2.13 -7.87
CA ILE A 125 3.84 -2.06 -9.21
C ILE A 125 4.44 -3.10 -10.16
N ASN A 126 5.77 -3.20 -10.21
CA ASN A 126 6.46 -4.13 -11.09
C ASN A 126 7.52 -4.96 -10.37
N ASN A 127 7.53 -4.94 -9.03
CA ASN A 127 8.54 -5.61 -8.24
C ASN A 127 7.90 -6.79 -7.49
N TYR A 128 8.29 -8.00 -7.90
CA TYR A 128 7.82 -9.24 -7.29
C TYR A 128 8.17 -9.34 -5.80
N GLY A 129 9.40 -8.94 -5.42
CA GLY A 129 9.83 -8.95 -4.02
C GLY A 129 8.98 -8.03 -3.14
N HIS A 130 8.74 -6.79 -3.59
CA HIS A 130 7.85 -5.87 -2.87
C HIS A 130 6.41 -6.35 -2.83
N TRP A 131 5.92 -7.01 -3.87
CA TRP A 131 4.60 -7.59 -3.85
C TRP A 131 4.44 -8.62 -2.73
N ILE A 132 5.39 -9.57 -2.64
CA ILE A 132 5.38 -10.62 -1.63
C ILE A 132 5.62 -10.05 -0.23
N LEU A 133 6.53 -9.09 -0.08
CA LEU A 133 6.93 -8.56 1.23
C LEU A 133 6.03 -7.42 1.74
N ASP A 134 5.36 -6.69 0.84
CA ASP A 134 4.61 -5.50 1.23
C ASP A 134 3.10 -5.65 1.05
N ILE A 135 2.62 -6.36 0.00
CA ILE A 135 1.19 -6.47 -0.28
C ILE A 135 0.58 -7.70 0.40
N LEU A 136 1.16 -8.88 0.17
CA LEU A 136 0.59 -10.12 0.71
C LEU A 136 0.56 -10.15 2.24
N PRO A 137 1.57 -9.66 2.97
CA PRO A 137 1.50 -9.57 4.43
C PRO A 137 0.41 -8.64 4.94
N LYS A 138 0.14 -7.53 4.24
CA LYS A 138 -0.99 -6.65 4.58
C LYS A 138 -2.34 -7.34 4.34
N LEU A 139 -2.45 -8.18 3.32
CA LEU A 139 -3.63 -9.02 3.14
C LEU A 139 -3.86 -9.97 4.31
N CYS A 140 -2.79 -10.61 4.83
CA CYS A 140 -2.89 -11.45 6.02
C CYS A 140 -3.39 -10.66 7.25
N VAL A 141 -2.89 -9.43 7.44
CA VAL A 141 -3.38 -8.55 8.51
C VAL A 141 -4.85 -8.18 8.32
N ALA A 142 -5.26 -7.89 7.08
CA ALA A 142 -6.65 -7.57 6.77
C ALA A 142 -7.58 -8.77 6.98
N GLU A 143 -7.17 -9.96 6.52
CA GLU A 143 -7.93 -11.21 6.69
C GLU A 143 -8.10 -11.59 8.16
N LYS A 144 -7.09 -11.33 9.00
CA LYS A 144 -7.20 -11.52 10.45
C LYS A 144 -8.18 -10.54 11.10
N TYR A 145 -8.37 -9.38 10.50
CA TYR A 145 -9.34 -8.39 10.96
C TYR A 145 -10.77 -8.73 10.54
N LYS A 146 -10.96 -9.12 9.26
CA LYS A 146 -12.27 -9.35 8.64
C LYS A 146 -12.12 -10.21 7.39
N ASP A 147 -13.13 -11.03 7.06
CA ASP A 147 -13.15 -11.76 5.79
C ASP A 147 -12.89 -10.81 4.62
N LEU A 148 -11.97 -11.19 3.73
CA LEU A 148 -11.59 -10.35 2.59
C LEU A 148 -12.75 -10.15 1.60
N ASN A 149 -13.68 -11.10 1.55
CA ASN A 149 -14.89 -11.00 0.72
C ASN A 149 -15.97 -10.08 1.31
N ASP A 150 -15.83 -9.65 2.56
CA ASP A 150 -16.71 -8.67 3.16
C ASP A 150 -16.35 -7.21 2.81
N PHE A 151 -15.19 -6.99 2.16
CA PHE A 151 -14.89 -5.68 1.60
C PHE A 151 -15.61 -5.49 0.26
N ASP A 152 -16.12 -4.28 0.04
CA ASP A 152 -16.82 -3.93 -1.21
C ASP A 152 -15.83 -3.71 -2.37
N ALA A 153 -14.63 -3.25 -2.04
CA ALA A 153 -13.54 -3.08 -3.01
C ALA A 153 -12.18 -3.23 -2.34
N ILE A 154 -11.17 -3.61 -3.14
CA ILE A 154 -9.78 -3.74 -2.72
C ILE A 154 -8.92 -2.86 -3.63
N TYR A 155 -8.32 -1.84 -3.04
CA TYR A 155 -7.49 -0.86 -3.75
C TYR A 155 -6.03 -1.30 -3.72
N LEU A 156 -5.54 -1.74 -4.86
CA LEU A 156 -4.22 -2.36 -5.06
C LEU A 156 -3.29 -1.41 -5.83
N PRO A 157 -1.96 -1.52 -5.65
CA PRO A 157 -1.00 -0.71 -6.41
C PRO A 157 -1.12 -0.91 -7.92
N ASN A 158 -1.23 -2.17 -8.33
CA ASN A 158 -1.30 -2.64 -9.71
C ASN A 158 -1.77 -4.10 -9.73
N ILE A 159 -2.48 -4.50 -10.79
CA ILE A 159 -2.97 -5.87 -11.00
C ILE A 159 -2.74 -6.34 -12.45
N LYS A 160 -1.64 -5.94 -13.08
CA LYS A 160 -1.34 -6.21 -14.49
C LYS A 160 -0.44 -7.42 -14.72
N LYS A 161 0.28 -7.85 -13.69
CA LYS A 161 1.22 -8.97 -13.81
C LYS A 161 0.57 -10.28 -13.37
N LYS A 162 0.91 -11.36 -14.06
CA LYS A 162 0.37 -12.69 -13.76
C LYS A 162 0.56 -13.08 -12.30
N PHE A 163 1.75 -12.88 -11.74
CA PHE A 163 2.03 -13.22 -10.34
C PHE A 163 1.14 -12.45 -9.33
N GLN A 164 0.70 -11.23 -9.68
CA GLN A 164 -0.21 -10.45 -8.84
C GLN A 164 -1.59 -11.09 -8.81
N ILE A 165 -2.11 -11.43 -9.98
CA ILE A 165 -3.43 -12.06 -10.13
C ILE A 165 -3.43 -13.45 -9.50
N ASP A 166 -2.43 -14.27 -9.83
CA ASP A 166 -2.32 -15.64 -9.31
C ASP A 166 -2.22 -15.65 -7.78
N SER A 167 -1.38 -14.79 -7.19
CA SER A 167 -1.24 -14.73 -5.73
C SER A 167 -2.50 -14.27 -5.02
N LEU A 168 -3.28 -13.35 -5.59
CA LEU A 168 -4.56 -12.92 -5.04
C LEU A 168 -5.62 -14.02 -5.10
N SER A 169 -5.58 -14.89 -6.10
CA SER A 169 -6.53 -16.01 -6.22
C SER A 169 -6.45 -16.97 -5.04
N TYR A 170 -5.25 -17.16 -4.45
CA TYR A 170 -5.07 -18.01 -3.26
C TYR A 170 -5.72 -17.44 -1.98
N PHE A 171 -6.09 -16.19 -1.99
CA PHE A 171 -6.88 -15.58 -0.91
C PHE A 171 -8.39 -15.72 -1.14
N GLY A 172 -8.82 -16.34 -2.23
CA GLY A 172 -10.24 -16.55 -2.53
C GLY A 172 -11.03 -15.26 -2.79
N ILE A 173 -10.36 -14.19 -3.17
CA ILE A 173 -10.99 -12.88 -3.37
C ILE A 173 -11.62 -12.79 -4.75
N ASN A 174 -12.85 -12.31 -4.84
CA ASN A 174 -13.51 -12.03 -6.12
C ASN A 174 -12.76 -10.92 -6.88
N PRO A 175 -12.22 -11.18 -8.09
CA PRO A 175 -11.46 -10.21 -8.87
C PRO A 175 -12.25 -8.94 -9.25
N ASN A 176 -13.58 -9.01 -9.32
CA ASN A 176 -14.45 -7.86 -9.62
C ASN A 176 -14.36 -6.75 -8.55
N LYS A 177 -13.84 -7.07 -7.37
CA LYS A 177 -13.61 -6.11 -6.27
C LYS A 177 -12.31 -5.32 -6.41
N PHE A 178 -11.44 -5.68 -7.34
CA PHE A 178 -10.13 -5.05 -7.47
C PHE A 178 -10.22 -3.68 -8.15
N ILE A 179 -9.54 -2.71 -7.55
CA ILE A 179 -9.30 -1.39 -8.13
C ILE A 179 -7.80 -1.25 -8.39
N ASP A 180 -7.43 -1.11 -9.66
CA ASP A 180 -6.03 -0.87 -10.07
C ASP A 180 -5.62 0.57 -9.76
N GLY A 181 -4.80 0.77 -8.74
CA GLY A 181 -4.27 2.06 -8.33
C GLY A 181 -3.32 2.68 -9.34
N SER A 182 -2.77 1.91 -10.28
CA SER A 182 -1.97 2.45 -11.38
C SER A 182 -2.82 3.19 -12.41
N ALA A 183 -4.06 2.78 -12.59
CA ALA A 183 -5.03 3.43 -13.46
C ALA A 183 -5.85 4.51 -12.72
N ILE A 184 -6.33 4.17 -11.52
CA ILE A 184 -7.18 5.04 -10.70
C ILE A 184 -6.40 5.51 -9.49
N ARG A 185 -5.84 6.71 -9.57
CA ARG A 185 -4.93 7.26 -8.56
C ARG A 185 -5.59 8.11 -7.48
N HIS A 186 -6.85 8.43 -7.64
CA HIS A 186 -7.61 9.24 -6.70
C HIS A 186 -8.99 8.63 -6.51
N ILE A 187 -9.26 8.16 -5.30
CA ILE A 187 -10.55 7.60 -4.92
C ILE A 187 -11.14 8.39 -3.75
N TYR A 188 -12.47 8.40 -3.67
CA TYR A 188 -13.22 8.73 -2.47
C TYR A 188 -13.88 7.46 -1.97
N ALA A 189 -13.62 7.08 -0.73
CA ALA A 189 -14.20 5.91 -0.08
C ALA A 189 -15.17 6.34 1.02
N GLU A 190 -16.35 5.73 1.05
CA GLU A 190 -17.29 5.91 2.17
C GLU A 190 -16.70 5.37 3.47
N LYS A 191 -16.04 4.22 3.40
CA LYS A 191 -15.22 3.67 4.48
C LYS A 191 -13.91 3.13 3.91
N LEU A 192 -12.81 3.46 4.54
CA LEU A 192 -11.48 3.01 4.16
C LEU A 192 -10.89 2.20 5.29
N THR A 193 -10.44 0.99 5.00
CA THR A 193 -9.70 0.12 5.92
C THR A 193 -8.27 -0.02 5.44
N ILE A 194 -7.30 0.32 6.29
CA ILE A 194 -5.87 0.31 5.97
C ILE A 194 -5.15 -0.56 6.99
N PRO A 195 -4.67 -1.75 6.64
CA PRO A 195 -3.84 -2.57 7.52
C PRO A 195 -2.45 -1.95 7.65
N GLN A 196 -1.90 -1.96 8.87
CA GLN A 196 -0.50 -1.61 9.11
C GLN A 196 0.42 -2.55 8.33
N HIS A 197 1.54 -2.01 7.86
CA HIS A 197 2.57 -2.85 7.26
C HIS A 197 3.28 -3.68 8.35
N PRO A 198 3.27 -5.02 8.29
CA PRO A 198 3.72 -5.85 9.40
C PRO A 198 5.24 -5.89 9.57
N TYR A 199 6.00 -5.63 8.51
CA TYR A 199 7.47 -5.77 8.54
C TYR A 199 8.21 -4.46 8.73
N TRP A 200 7.52 -3.34 8.68
CA TRP A 200 8.17 -2.04 8.81
C TRP A 200 8.43 -1.68 10.25
N LYS A 201 9.67 -1.38 10.56
CA LYS A 201 10.08 -0.73 11.78
C LYS A 201 10.65 0.65 11.47
N ILE A 202 10.21 1.64 12.23
CA ILE A 202 10.76 2.99 12.17
C ILE A 202 11.66 3.13 13.38
N ASN A 203 12.98 3.13 13.15
CA ASN A 203 13.98 3.37 14.18
C ASN A 203 14.68 4.69 13.88
N LYS A 204 14.56 5.69 14.77
CA LYS A 204 15.21 7.00 14.63
C LYS A 204 15.03 7.66 13.24
N GLY A 205 13.82 7.55 12.67
CA GLY A 205 13.50 8.10 11.35
C GLY A 205 13.98 7.27 10.16
N GLN A 206 14.71 6.19 10.37
CA GLN A 206 15.07 5.23 9.34
C GLN A 206 14.03 4.12 9.28
N LEU A 207 13.60 3.81 8.07
CA LEU A 207 12.68 2.72 7.81
C LEU A 207 13.47 1.44 7.56
N ASP A 208 13.33 0.49 8.45
CA ASP A 208 13.77 -0.87 8.23
C ASP A 208 12.61 -1.67 7.64
N THR A 209 12.76 -2.07 6.38
CA THR A 209 11.68 -2.69 5.60
C THR A 209 11.59 -4.21 5.76
N VAL A 210 12.60 -4.86 6.32
CA VAL A 210 12.70 -6.34 6.34
C VAL A 210 13.09 -6.90 7.71
N ALA A 211 13.42 -6.06 8.69
CA ALA A 211 14.01 -6.49 9.96
C ALA A 211 13.08 -7.32 10.86
N ASN A 212 11.81 -7.42 10.53
CA ASN A 212 10.84 -8.02 11.45
C ASN A 212 9.80 -8.90 10.74
N ILE A 213 10.28 -9.82 9.90
CA ILE A 213 9.39 -10.80 9.29
C ILE A 213 8.70 -11.60 10.40
N ASP A 214 7.37 -11.57 10.41
CA ASP A 214 6.56 -12.29 11.36
C ASP A 214 6.40 -13.76 10.93
N PRO A 215 6.88 -14.73 11.73
CA PRO A 215 6.73 -16.14 11.40
C PRO A 215 5.29 -16.59 11.20
N ASP A 216 4.33 -16.01 11.93
CA ASP A 216 2.91 -16.37 11.83
C ASP A 216 2.33 -15.94 10.49
N ILE A 217 2.72 -14.75 9.99
CA ILE A 217 2.35 -14.28 8.65
C ILE A 217 2.97 -15.15 7.57
N ILE A 218 4.24 -15.54 7.73
CA ILE A 218 4.90 -16.45 6.80
C ILE A 218 4.22 -17.83 6.77
N ASN A 219 3.84 -18.36 7.93
CA ASN A 219 3.11 -19.61 8.01
C ASN A 219 1.74 -19.54 7.33
N LEU A 220 1.01 -18.43 7.52
CA LEU A 220 -0.24 -18.18 6.81
C LEU A 220 -0.04 -18.16 5.29
N LEU A 221 0.95 -17.43 4.81
CA LEU A 221 1.28 -17.38 3.39
C LEU A 221 1.67 -18.76 2.86
N LYS A 222 2.50 -19.51 3.60
CA LYS A 222 2.84 -20.89 3.24
C LYS A 222 1.58 -21.75 3.13
N GLN A 223 0.68 -21.73 4.10
CA GLN A 223 -0.56 -22.50 4.05
C GLN A 223 -1.38 -22.16 2.80
N LYS A 224 -1.52 -20.90 2.45
CA LYS A 224 -2.26 -20.47 1.25
C LYS A 224 -1.61 -20.93 -0.06
N PHE A 225 -0.29 -20.89 -0.14
CA PHE A 225 0.43 -21.21 -1.38
C PHE A 225 0.82 -22.70 -1.49
N MET A 226 0.96 -23.43 -0.38
CA MET A 226 1.37 -24.84 -0.40
C MET A 226 0.20 -25.82 -0.54
N ASN A 227 -1.05 -25.37 -0.44
CA ASN A 227 -2.22 -26.19 -0.78
C ASN A 227 -2.37 -26.48 -2.28
N ILE A 228 -1.33 -26.20 -3.07
CA ILE A 228 -1.23 -26.60 -4.47
C ILE A 228 -1.01 -28.12 -4.49
N GLN A 229 -2.07 -28.86 -4.70
CA GLN A 229 -1.99 -30.29 -4.98
C GLN A 229 -1.10 -30.51 -6.20
N ASN A 230 -0.14 -31.45 -6.07
CA ASN A 230 0.78 -31.92 -7.13
C ASN A 230 2.09 -31.16 -7.33
N VAL A 231 2.76 -30.73 -6.28
CA VAL A 231 4.19 -30.46 -6.43
C VAL A 231 4.94 -31.77 -6.31
N THR A 232 5.45 -32.30 -7.42
CA THR A 232 6.50 -33.32 -7.40
C THR A 232 7.63 -32.80 -6.52
N LYS A 233 7.93 -33.50 -5.43
CA LYS A 233 9.01 -33.12 -4.50
C LYS A 233 10.36 -33.23 -5.22
N ALA A 234 10.76 -32.18 -5.93
CA ALA A 234 12.13 -32.08 -6.40
C ALA A 234 13.07 -32.01 -5.19
N LYS A 235 14.04 -32.92 -5.12
CA LYS A 235 15.03 -32.96 -4.02
C LYS A 235 15.95 -31.70 -4.04
N ARG A 236 16.12 -31.07 -5.19
CA ARG A 236 16.92 -29.86 -5.40
C ARG A 236 16.29 -29.05 -6.52
N ILE A 237 16.24 -27.72 -6.35
CA ILE A 237 15.76 -26.79 -7.36
C ILE A 237 16.90 -25.83 -7.66
N PHE A 238 17.26 -25.69 -8.93
CA PHE A 238 18.13 -24.63 -9.44
C PHE A 238 17.25 -23.56 -10.08
N ILE A 239 17.42 -22.30 -9.67
CA ILE A 239 16.69 -21.18 -10.27
C ILE A 239 17.67 -20.46 -11.18
N ASP A 240 17.51 -20.68 -12.48
CA ASP A 240 18.20 -19.93 -13.49
C ASP A 240 17.48 -18.57 -13.73
N ARG A 241 18.25 -17.52 -13.91
CA ARG A 241 17.80 -16.16 -14.19
C ARG A 241 18.45 -15.62 -15.47
N SER A 242 18.93 -16.47 -16.34
CA SER A 242 19.58 -16.10 -17.61
C SER A 242 18.68 -15.29 -18.54
N ASP A 243 17.35 -15.44 -18.39
CA ASP A 243 16.31 -14.74 -19.14
C ASP A 243 15.88 -13.40 -18.50
N SER A 244 16.45 -13.02 -17.36
CA SER A 244 16.08 -11.77 -16.70
C SER A 244 16.70 -10.55 -17.38
N ASN A 245 15.88 -9.68 -17.93
CA ASN A 245 16.32 -8.52 -18.73
C ASN A 245 16.82 -7.31 -17.94
N PHE A 246 16.85 -7.29 -16.57
CA PHE A 246 17.24 -6.10 -15.80
C PHE A 246 17.85 -6.41 -14.43
N PHE A 247 19.03 -5.79 -14.16
CA PHE A 247 19.68 -5.57 -12.85
C PHE A 247 19.86 -6.78 -11.93
N HIS A 248 19.95 -7.98 -12.45
CA HIS A 248 20.24 -9.17 -11.65
C HIS A 248 21.56 -9.79 -12.11
N ASN A 249 22.41 -10.11 -11.16
CA ASN A 249 23.63 -10.85 -11.45
C ASN A 249 23.27 -12.17 -12.12
N GLN A 250 23.75 -12.38 -13.33
CA GLN A 250 23.69 -13.68 -13.98
C GLN A 250 24.58 -14.65 -13.21
N ILE A 251 24.10 -15.85 -12.99
CA ILE A 251 24.96 -16.91 -12.49
C ILE A 251 25.80 -17.36 -13.70
N ILE A 252 27.06 -16.95 -13.72
CA ILE A 252 28.02 -17.46 -14.68
C ILE A 252 28.50 -18.81 -14.14
N ASN A 253 28.13 -19.89 -14.80
CA ASN A 253 28.69 -21.19 -14.50
C ASN A 253 30.18 -21.18 -14.88
N TYR A 254 31.05 -21.38 -13.88
CA TYR A 254 32.43 -21.73 -14.10
C TYR A 254 32.57 -23.24 -14.22
#